data_47a8b2aadb21e64f6cc682f083277227
#
_entry.id   47a8b2aadb21e64f6cc682f083277227
#
_cell.length_a   1.000
_cell.length_b   1.000
_cell.length_c   1.000
_cell.angle_alpha   90.00
_cell.angle_beta   90.00
_cell.angle_gamma   90.00
#
_symmetry.space_group_name_H-M   'P 1'
#
loop_
_entity.id
_entity.type
_entity.pdbx_description
1 polymer ?
#
loop_
_entity_poly.entity_id
_entity_poly.type
_entity_poly.pdbx_seq_one_letter_code
_entity_poly.pdbx_strand_id
1 'polypeptide(L)'
;EKNIPAFYPLRSGYTTGACATAAAKAALTALILGEEQKMISFRLPDDEEMTLPVAHTEIEKNSATCTVVKDAGDDPDVTHGASIVVTVSFSNHPDIRFLQGEGVGRVTLPGLGLEIGEPAINRIPRQMIMKELSALYDKGLDITISVPGGKELAQRTFNPKLGIVDGISIIGTSGIVRPFSSEAFVEAIRREVEIGRA
;
A
#
# COMPACT_ATOMS: atom_id res chain seq x y z
N GLU A 1 35.58 -4.01 -29.90
CA GLU A 1 35.03 -3.34 -28.71
C GLU A 1 33.67 -3.97 -28.41
N LYS A 2 33.60 -4.77 -27.33
CA LYS A 2 32.34 -5.33 -26.86
C LYS A 2 31.59 -4.21 -26.14
N ASN A 3 30.53 -3.74 -26.74
CA ASN A 3 29.55 -2.85 -26.06
C ASN A 3 29.02 -3.60 -24.82
N ILE A 4 29.52 -3.25 -23.65
CA ILE A 4 28.92 -3.63 -22.38
C ILE A 4 27.59 -2.83 -22.31
N PRO A 5 26.43 -3.47 -22.25
CA PRO A 5 25.17 -2.73 -22.13
C PRO A 5 25.24 -1.85 -20.89
N ALA A 6 24.89 -0.57 -21.05
CA ALA A 6 24.82 0.35 -19.95
C ALA A 6 23.86 -0.24 -18.89
N PHE A 7 24.37 -0.48 -17.69
CA PHE A 7 23.57 -1.00 -16.58
C PHE A 7 22.67 0.12 -16.10
N TYR A 8 21.42 0.14 -16.55
CA TYR A 8 20.42 1.06 -15.99
C TYR A 8 19.99 0.54 -14.62
N PRO A 9 20.11 1.35 -13.56
CA PRO A 9 19.60 0.95 -12.26
C PRO A 9 18.09 0.72 -12.37
N LEU A 10 17.62 -0.42 -11.82
CA LEU A 10 16.21 -0.74 -11.78
C LEU A 10 15.46 0.31 -10.94
N ARG A 11 14.30 0.73 -11.41
CA ARG A 11 13.48 1.74 -10.75
C ARG A 11 12.69 1.13 -9.59
N SER A 12 12.84 1.71 -8.41
CA SER A 12 12.02 1.39 -7.23
C SER A 12 10.61 1.95 -7.37
N GLY A 13 9.68 1.36 -6.64
CA GLY A 13 8.29 1.81 -6.56
C GLY A 13 7.79 1.87 -5.13
N TYR A 14 6.46 1.92 -4.98
CA TYR A 14 5.79 2.06 -3.69
C TYR A 14 4.94 0.83 -3.38
N THR A 15 4.84 0.48 -2.10
CA THR A 15 3.97 -0.59 -1.61
C THR A 15 2.50 -0.17 -1.62
N THR A 16 1.58 -1.13 -1.52
CA THR A 16 0.16 -0.84 -1.30
C THR A 16 -0.05 -0.03 -0.02
N GLY A 17 0.74 -0.29 1.03
CA GLY A 17 0.69 0.47 2.28
C GLY A 17 1.09 1.93 2.14
N ALA A 18 2.14 2.22 1.37
CA ALA A 18 2.56 3.59 1.08
C ALA A 18 1.49 4.34 0.26
N CYS A 19 0.95 3.70 -0.77
CA CYS A 19 -0.13 4.27 -1.58
C CYS A 19 -1.39 4.54 -0.75
N ALA A 20 -1.77 3.62 0.14
CA ALA A 20 -2.90 3.80 1.05
C ALA A 20 -2.66 4.96 2.04
N THR A 21 -1.45 5.11 2.55
CA THR A 21 -1.08 6.23 3.43
C THR A 21 -1.19 7.57 2.71
N ALA A 22 -0.66 7.66 1.50
CA ALA A 22 -0.78 8.85 0.66
C ALA A 22 -2.25 9.20 0.39
N ALA A 23 -3.05 8.23 -0.03
CA ALA A 23 -4.47 8.41 -0.31
C ALA A 23 -5.27 8.81 0.94
N ALA A 24 -5.00 8.21 2.09
CA ALA A 24 -5.65 8.55 3.36
C ALA A 24 -5.34 9.98 3.78
N LYS A 25 -4.09 10.39 3.73
CA LYS A 25 -3.67 11.77 4.06
C LYS A 25 -4.27 12.78 3.10
N ALA A 26 -4.27 12.49 1.79
CA ALA A 26 -4.89 13.36 0.80
C ALA A 26 -6.40 13.51 1.03
N ALA A 27 -7.09 12.42 1.36
CA ALA A 27 -8.52 12.43 1.65
C ALA A 27 -8.84 13.27 2.90
N LEU A 28 -8.11 13.08 4.00
CA LEU A 28 -8.35 13.88 5.21
C LEU A 28 -8.02 15.35 4.99
N THR A 29 -6.93 15.65 4.30
CA THR A 29 -6.55 17.02 3.96
C THR A 29 -7.64 17.70 3.12
N ALA A 30 -8.14 17.01 2.09
CA ALA A 30 -9.24 17.50 1.26
C ALA A 30 -10.52 17.71 2.05
N LEU A 31 -10.84 16.81 2.97
CA LEU A 31 -12.02 16.91 3.83
C LEU A 31 -11.94 18.11 4.77
N ILE A 32 -10.79 18.38 5.38
CA ILE A 32 -10.59 19.51 6.29
C ILE A 32 -10.58 20.84 5.54
N LEU A 33 -9.86 20.92 4.41
CA LEU A 33 -9.70 22.16 3.65
C LEU A 33 -10.83 22.43 2.66
N GLY A 34 -11.60 21.43 2.27
CA GLY A 34 -12.60 21.54 1.20
C GLY A 34 -11.99 21.64 -0.21
N GLU A 35 -10.74 21.31 -0.36
CA GLU A 35 -9.97 21.42 -1.61
C GLU A 35 -9.21 20.14 -1.92
N GLU A 36 -9.20 19.72 -3.19
CA GLU A 36 -8.41 18.58 -3.62
C GLU A 36 -6.91 18.86 -3.58
N GLN A 37 -6.14 17.82 -3.26
CA GLN A 37 -4.69 17.84 -3.31
C GLN A 37 -4.23 17.05 -4.52
N LYS A 38 -3.53 17.69 -5.47
CA LYS A 38 -2.99 17.00 -6.66
C LYS A 38 -1.77 16.15 -6.35
N MET A 39 -0.99 16.58 -5.37
CA MET A 39 0.18 15.90 -4.84
C MET A 39 0.06 15.84 -3.33
N ILE A 40 0.54 14.78 -2.72
CA ILE A 40 0.54 14.62 -1.27
C ILE A 40 1.90 14.10 -0.79
N SER A 41 2.42 14.75 0.24
CA SER A 41 3.65 14.32 0.90
C SER A 41 3.32 13.58 2.18
N PHE A 42 4.03 12.51 2.43
CA PHE A 42 3.89 11.67 3.62
C PHE A 42 5.25 11.08 3.99
N ARG A 43 5.35 10.49 5.19
CA ARG A 43 6.60 9.89 5.65
C ARG A 43 6.53 8.37 5.62
N LEU A 44 7.63 7.78 5.18
CA LEU A 44 7.89 6.35 5.29
C LEU A 44 8.22 5.96 6.73
N PRO A 45 8.25 4.67 7.09
CA PRO A 45 8.61 4.23 8.43
C PRO A 45 10.01 4.70 8.91
N ASP A 46 10.94 4.95 8.01
CA ASP A 46 12.27 5.50 8.29
C ASP A 46 12.32 7.03 8.38
N ASP A 47 11.15 7.70 8.38
CA ASP A 47 10.97 9.15 8.35
C ASP A 47 11.39 9.86 7.05
N GLU A 48 11.76 9.14 6.02
CA GLU A 48 11.99 9.72 4.69
C GLU A 48 10.68 10.27 4.12
N GLU A 49 10.71 11.52 3.67
CA GLU A 49 9.55 12.17 3.06
C GLU A 49 9.39 11.76 1.59
N MET A 50 8.18 11.34 1.24
CA MET A 50 7.80 10.99 -0.12
C MET A 50 6.62 11.82 -0.58
N THR A 51 6.56 12.09 -1.89
CA THR A 51 5.45 12.79 -2.52
C THR A 51 4.91 11.95 -3.66
N LEU A 52 3.60 11.71 -3.65
CA LEU A 52 2.90 10.96 -4.69
C LEU A 52 1.79 11.79 -5.33
N PRO A 53 1.50 11.56 -6.61
CA PRO A 53 0.34 12.16 -7.27
C PRO A 53 -0.94 11.51 -6.76
N VAL A 54 -1.99 12.33 -6.61
CA VAL A 54 -3.35 11.91 -6.31
C VAL A 54 -4.14 11.90 -7.61
N ALA A 55 -4.60 10.73 -8.03
CA ALA A 55 -5.24 10.57 -9.33
C ALA A 55 -6.67 11.09 -9.36
N HIS A 56 -7.41 10.99 -8.25
CA HIS A 56 -8.81 11.38 -8.16
C HIS A 56 -9.17 11.73 -6.72
N THR A 57 -10.06 12.72 -6.55
CA THR A 57 -10.57 13.16 -5.25
C THR A 57 -12.06 13.43 -5.34
N GLU A 58 -12.81 12.92 -4.38
CA GLU A 58 -14.22 13.25 -4.16
C GLU A 58 -14.40 13.75 -2.73
N ILE A 59 -15.07 14.89 -2.56
CA ILE A 59 -15.31 15.51 -1.26
C ILE A 59 -16.80 15.55 -1.00
N GLU A 60 -17.23 15.01 0.13
CA GLU A 60 -18.60 15.08 0.63
C GLU A 60 -18.63 15.83 1.97
N LYS A 61 -19.80 15.97 2.57
CA LYS A 61 -19.97 16.75 3.81
C LYS A 61 -19.13 16.21 4.98
N ASN A 62 -19.10 14.90 5.17
CA ASN A 62 -18.45 14.24 6.31
C ASN A 62 -17.39 13.22 5.90
N SER A 63 -17.08 13.14 4.62
CA SER A 63 -16.10 12.20 4.08
C SER A 63 -15.39 12.73 2.84
N ALA A 64 -14.23 12.21 2.58
CA ALA A 64 -13.54 12.40 1.29
C ALA A 64 -12.90 11.10 0.86
N THR A 65 -12.79 10.93 -0.45
CA THR A 65 -12.20 9.75 -1.08
C THR A 65 -11.11 10.17 -2.04
N CYS A 66 -9.92 9.61 -1.87
CA CYS A 66 -8.79 9.83 -2.77
C CYS A 66 -8.28 8.52 -3.36
N THR A 67 -7.80 8.59 -4.58
CA THR A 67 -7.20 7.47 -5.30
C THR A 67 -5.73 7.76 -5.59
N VAL A 68 -4.87 6.80 -5.26
CA VAL A 68 -3.47 6.76 -5.66
C VAL A 68 -3.24 5.50 -6.48
N VAL A 69 -2.69 5.66 -7.69
CA VAL A 69 -2.34 4.53 -8.55
C VAL A 69 -0.99 3.99 -8.12
N LYS A 70 -0.95 2.69 -7.82
CA LYS A 70 0.29 2.04 -7.37
C LYS A 70 1.29 1.90 -8.51
N ASP A 71 2.45 2.49 -8.31
CA ASP A 71 3.63 2.29 -9.16
C ASP A 71 4.64 1.41 -8.39
N ALA A 72 4.80 0.17 -8.82
CA ALA A 72 5.74 -0.78 -8.24
C ALA A 72 7.16 -0.64 -8.82
N GLY A 73 7.42 0.37 -9.65
CA GLY A 73 8.69 0.51 -10.34
C GLY A 73 8.89 -0.61 -11.36
N ASP A 74 10.11 -1.12 -11.43
CA ASP A 74 10.47 -2.22 -12.35
C ASP A 74 10.24 -3.61 -11.76
N ASP A 75 9.67 -3.70 -10.54
CA ASP A 75 9.30 -4.96 -9.92
C ASP A 75 8.06 -5.57 -10.61
N PRO A 76 8.06 -6.89 -10.90
CA PRO A 76 6.90 -7.57 -11.51
C PRO A 76 5.79 -7.83 -10.48
N ASP A 77 5.36 -6.82 -9.76
CA ASP A 77 4.34 -6.88 -8.73
C ASP A 77 2.94 -7.00 -9.36
N VAL A 78 2.15 -7.95 -8.86
CA VAL A 78 0.76 -8.20 -9.31
C VAL A 78 -0.11 -6.95 -9.15
N THR A 79 0.15 -6.13 -8.14
CA THR A 79 -0.61 -4.93 -7.83
C THR A 79 -0.12 -3.66 -8.53
N HIS A 80 0.89 -3.78 -9.41
CA HIS A 80 1.32 -2.65 -10.23
C HIS A 80 0.15 -2.10 -11.07
N GLY A 81 -0.04 -0.78 -11.06
CA GLY A 81 -1.14 -0.11 -11.77
C GLY A 81 -2.50 -0.19 -11.08
N ALA A 82 -2.62 -0.89 -9.95
CA ALA A 82 -3.87 -0.94 -9.21
C ALA A 82 -4.21 0.42 -8.58
N SER A 83 -5.49 0.76 -8.56
CA SER A 83 -5.99 1.93 -7.86
C SER A 83 -6.18 1.61 -6.38
N ILE A 84 -5.46 2.33 -5.52
CA ILE A 84 -5.63 2.27 -4.08
C ILE A 84 -6.54 3.43 -3.67
N VAL A 85 -7.74 3.10 -3.26
CA VAL A 85 -8.81 4.07 -2.98
C VAL A 85 -9.05 4.11 -1.47
N VAL A 86 -8.96 5.28 -0.88
CA VAL A 86 -9.20 5.46 0.56
C VAL A 86 -10.27 6.50 0.79
N THR A 87 -11.29 6.11 1.55
CA THR A 87 -12.33 7.01 2.06
C THR A 87 -12.07 7.27 3.53
N VAL A 88 -11.95 8.53 3.89
CA VAL A 88 -11.83 9.00 5.28
C VAL A 88 -13.13 9.67 5.66
N SER A 89 -13.76 9.20 6.74
CA SER A 89 -15.00 9.75 7.26
C SER A 89 -14.84 10.21 8.70
N PHE A 90 -15.43 11.33 9.06
CA PHE A 90 -15.58 11.70 10.47
C PHE A 90 -16.45 10.68 11.19
N SER A 91 -16.10 10.34 12.41
CA SER A 91 -16.76 9.32 13.21
C SER A 91 -17.21 9.85 14.56
N ASN A 92 -18.20 9.18 15.16
CA ASN A 92 -18.69 9.48 16.51
C ASN A 92 -17.90 8.79 17.62
N HIS A 93 -17.05 7.81 17.29
CA HIS A 93 -16.12 7.19 18.25
C HIS A 93 -14.79 7.94 18.30
N PRO A 94 -13.98 7.79 19.37
CA PRO A 94 -12.76 8.58 19.54
C PRO A 94 -11.56 8.05 18.75
N ASP A 95 -11.66 6.84 18.18
CA ASP A 95 -10.51 6.12 17.60
C ASP A 95 -10.46 6.24 16.07
N ILE A 96 -9.30 5.92 15.51
CA ILE A 96 -9.15 5.65 14.08
C ILE A 96 -9.46 4.16 13.87
N ARG A 97 -10.46 3.87 13.05
CA ARG A 97 -10.87 2.50 12.69
C ARG A 97 -10.65 2.23 11.22
N PHE A 98 -10.15 1.03 10.93
CA PHE A 98 -9.94 0.55 9.58
C PHE A 98 -11.07 -0.39 9.17
N LEU A 99 -11.67 -0.10 8.03
CA LEU A 99 -12.78 -0.86 7.47
C LEU A 99 -12.37 -1.50 6.14
N GLN A 100 -12.92 -2.68 5.88
CA GLN A 100 -12.71 -3.40 4.64
C GLN A 100 -13.55 -2.77 3.52
N GLY A 101 -12.88 -2.31 2.46
CA GLY A 101 -13.52 -1.95 1.21
C GLY A 101 -13.44 -3.07 0.17
N GLU A 102 -14.03 -2.82 -0.99
CA GLU A 102 -13.98 -3.71 -2.14
C GLU A 102 -12.52 -4.05 -2.50
N GLY A 103 -12.24 -5.33 -2.77
CA GLY A 103 -10.95 -5.80 -3.23
C GLY A 103 -9.83 -5.82 -2.19
N VAL A 104 -10.08 -5.38 -0.97
CA VAL A 104 -9.20 -5.60 0.18
C VAL A 104 -9.63 -6.87 0.90
N GLY A 105 -8.68 -7.73 1.20
CA GLY A 105 -8.94 -9.03 1.81
C GLY A 105 -9.39 -8.93 3.25
N ARG A 106 -9.94 -10.05 3.75
CA ARG A 106 -10.32 -10.26 5.14
C ARG A 106 -9.59 -11.47 5.69
N VAL A 107 -9.07 -11.35 6.89
CA VAL A 107 -8.33 -12.41 7.58
C VAL A 107 -9.30 -13.47 8.10
N THR A 108 -9.05 -14.74 7.76
CA THR A 108 -9.87 -15.87 8.23
C THR A 108 -9.08 -16.91 9.03
N LEU A 109 -7.74 -16.84 9.01
CA LEU A 109 -6.85 -17.77 9.73
C LEU A 109 -5.90 -16.99 10.66
N PRO A 110 -5.48 -17.59 11.78
CA PRO A 110 -4.52 -16.97 12.69
C PRO A 110 -3.09 -16.98 12.11
N GLY A 111 -2.20 -16.22 12.73
CA GLY A 111 -0.76 -16.26 12.44
C GLY A 111 -0.22 -15.16 11.53
N LEU A 112 -1.09 -14.22 11.09
CA LEU A 112 -0.71 -13.11 10.20
C LEU A 112 -0.45 -11.78 10.94
N GLY A 113 -0.45 -11.80 12.28
CA GLY A 113 -0.32 -10.58 13.09
C GLY A 113 -1.57 -9.70 13.10
N LEU A 114 -2.68 -10.18 12.54
CA LEU A 114 -3.99 -9.57 12.56
C LEU A 114 -5.01 -10.56 13.15
N GLU A 115 -6.06 -10.04 13.76
CA GLU A 115 -7.14 -10.87 14.28
C GLU A 115 -8.05 -11.38 13.16
N ILE A 116 -8.66 -12.55 13.38
CA ILE A 116 -9.64 -13.11 12.45
C ILE A 116 -10.84 -12.17 12.33
N GLY A 117 -11.25 -11.91 11.10
CA GLY A 117 -12.33 -10.98 10.75
C GLY A 117 -11.87 -9.57 10.41
N GLU A 118 -10.63 -9.21 10.72
CA GLU A 118 -10.10 -7.91 10.36
C GLU A 118 -9.80 -7.77 8.86
N PRO A 119 -9.88 -6.53 8.33
CA PRO A 119 -9.37 -6.27 6.99
C PRO A 119 -7.86 -6.54 6.92
N ALA A 120 -7.40 -7.06 5.80
CA ALA A 120 -6.00 -7.39 5.56
C ALA A 120 -5.16 -6.12 5.32
N ILE A 121 -5.11 -5.28 6.32
CA ILE A 121 -4.27 -4.09 6.40
C ILE A 121 -3.24 -4.33 7.48
N ASN A 122 -1.99 -4.51 7.10
CA ASN A 122 -0.93 -4.90 8.02
C ASN A 122 -0.58 -3.77 9.01
N ARG A 123 0.14 -4.13 10.05
CA ARG A 123 0.46 -3.23 11.17
C ARG A 123 1.22 -1.98 10.71
N ILE A 124 2.26 -2.12 9.89
CA ILE A 124 3.07 -0.98 9.45
C ILE A 124 2.26 0.04 8.63
N PRO A 125 1.49 -0.36 7.61
CA PRO A 125 0.55 0.54 6.94
C PRO A 125 -0.43 1.23 7.90
N ARG A 126 -0.99 0.52 8.86
CA ARG A 126 -1.88 1.12 9.88
C ARG A 126 -1.16 2.21 10.69
N GLN A 127 0.06 1.93 11.13
CA GLN A 127 0.87 2.88 11.89
C GLN A 127 1.22 4.12 11.07
N MET A 128 1.60 3.95 9.80
CA MET A 128 1.89 5.06 8.88
C MET A 128 0.66 5.97 8.71
N ILE A 129 -0.50 5.38 8.45
CA ILE A 129 -1.76 6.12 8.29
C ILE A 129 -2.12 6.84 9.59
N MET A 130 -2.11 6.15 10.73
CA MET A 130 -2.46 6.72 12.02
C MET A 130 -1.54 7.90 12.39
N LYS A 131 -0.23 7.78 12.15
CA LYS A 131 0.73 8.85 12.39
C LYS A 131 0.42 10.10 11.56
N GLU A 132 0.17 9.93 10.26
CA GLU A 132 -0.14 11.05 9.37
C GLU A 132 -1.49 11.70 9.69
N LEU A 133 -2.53 10.91 9.95
CA LEU A 133 -3.86 11.44 10.22
C LEU A 133 -3.97 12.08 11.60
N SER A 134 -3.33 11.51 12.63
CA SER A 134 -3.32 12.08 13.98
C SER A 134 -2.63 13.43 14.07
N ALA A 135 -1.69 13.71 13.17
CA ALA A 135 -1.06 15.02 13.08
C ALA A 135 -1.98 16.11 12.52
N LEU A 136 -3.04 15.72 11.80
CA LEU A 136 -4.00 16.63 11.15
C LEU A 136 -5.31 16.77 11.91
N TYR A 137 -5.73 15.72 12.63
CA TYR A 137 -7.04 15.64 13.26
C TYR A 137 -6.98 14.78 14.53
N ASP A 138 -7.56 15.24 15.61
CA ASP A 138 -7.43 14.64 16.94
C ASP A 138 -8.67 13.85 17.40
N LYS A 139 -9.66 13.67 16.54
CA LYS A 139 -10.91 12.95 16.83
C LYS A 139 -11.01 11.66 16.02
N GLY A 140 -12.09 10.92 16.23
CA GLY A 140 -12.31 9.64 15.57
C GLY A 140 -12.56 9.74 14.07
N LEU A 141 -11.98 8.77 13.38
CA LEU A 141 -12.09 8.62 11.92
C LEU A 141 -12.38 7.17 11.56
N ASP A 142 -13.16 6.97 10.50
CA ASP A 142 -13.29 5.70 9.80
C ASP A 142 -12.50 5.74 8.50
N ILE A 143 -11.63 4.77 8.31
CA ILE A 143 -10.76 4.65 7.14
C ILE A 143 -11.17 3.40 6.37
N THR A 144 -11.75 3.56 5.21
CA THR A 144 -12.10 2.45 4.31
C THR A 144 -11.12 2.39 3.17
N ILE A 145 -10.44 1.26 3.01
CA ILE A 145 -9.48 1.04 1.91
C ILE A 145 -10.10 0.07 0.93
N SER A 146 -10.14 0.46 -0.34
CA SER A 146 -10.65 -0.33 -1.45
C SER A 146 -9.61 -0.43 -2.55
N VAL A 147 -9.63 -1.56 -3.25
CA VAL A 147 -8.80 -1.78 -4.44
C VAL A 147 -9.69 -2.40 -5.51
N PRO A 148 -10.25 -1.62 -6.42
CA PRO A 148 -11.06 -2.15 -7.52
C PRO A 148 -10.31 -3.26 -8.28
N GLY A 149 -10.95 -4.40 -8.50
CA GLY A 149 -10.32 -5.58 -9.10
C GLY A 149 -9.39 -6.37 -8.16
N GLY A 150 -9.30 -5.99 -6.90
CA GLY A 150 -8.38 -6.63 -5.94
C GLY A 150 -8.71 -8.08 -5.63
N LYS A 151 -9.98 -8.48 -5.71
CA LYS A 151 -10.39 -9.88 -5.51
C LYS A 151 -9.79 -10.79 -6.60
N GLU A 152 -9.81 -10.36 -7.83
CA GLU A 152 -9.22 -11.08 -8.97
C GLU A 152 -7.69 -11.07 -8.91
N LEU A 153 -7.09 -9.94 -8.56
CA LEU A 153 -5.63 -9.82 -8.37
C LEU A 153 -5.13 -10.78 -7.28
N ALA A 154 -5.88 -10.95 -6.20
CA ALA A 154 -5.51 -11.78 -5.07
C ALA A 154 -5.35 -13.26 -5.46
N GLN A 155 -6.02 -13.73 -6.51
CA GLN A 155 -5.86 -15.10 -7.01
C GLN A 155 -4.44 -15.39 -7.51
N ARG A 156 -3.70 -14.37 -7.87
CA ARG A 156 -2.29 -14.45 -8.31
C ARG A 156 -1.30 -14.18 -7.17
N THR A 157 -1.78 -14.11 -5.94
CA THR A 157 -0.98 -13.93 -4.73
C THR A 157 -1.08 -15.16 -3.82
N PHE A 158 -0.37 -15.17 -2.71
CA PHE A 158 -0.48 -16.21 -1.69
C PHE A 158 -1.70 -16.06 -0.77
N ASN A 159 -2.47 -14.97 -0.88
CA ASN A 159 -3.59 -14.67 0.01
C ASN A 159 -4.58 -15.82 0.16
N PRO A 160 -5.05 -16.49 -0.91
CA PRO A 160 -5.96 -17.63 -0.75
C PRO A 160 -5.40 -18.75 0.12
N LYS A 161 -4.10 -19.03 0.01
CA LYS A 161 -3.41 -20.06 0.82
C LYS A 161 -3.21 -19.64 2.26
N LEU A 162 -3.15 -18.33 2.52
CA LEU A 162 -2.99 -17.74 3.85
C LEU A 162 -4.33 -17.52 4.58
N GLY A 163 -5.46 -17.88 3.94
CA GLY A 163 -6.78 -17.66 4.50
C GLY A 163 -7.22 -16.19 4.45
N ILE A 164 -6.62 -15.39 3.59
CA ILE A 164 -7.09 -14.03 3.28
C ILE A 164 -8.04 -14.13 2.09
N VAL A 165 -9.30 -13.80 2.34
CA VAL A 165 -10.38 -13.92 1.35
C VAL A 165 -10.81 -12.55 0.81
N ASP A 166 -11.40 -12.54 -0.37
CA ASP A 166 -12.04 -11.37 -1.01
C ASP A 166 -11.13 -10.25 -1.50
N GLY A 167 -9.82 -10.39 -1.41
CA GLY A 167 -8.96 -9.35 -1.94
C GLY A 167 -7.48 -9.44 -1.59
N ILE A 168 -6.78 -8.39 -1.95
CA ILE A 168 -5.35 -8.22 -1.69
C ILE A 168 -5.10 -7.69 -0.27
N SER A 169 -3.85 -7.77 0.16
CA SER A 169 -3.40 -7.18 1.42
C SER A 169 -2.81 -5.79 1.19
N ILE A 170 -3.05 -4.90 2.14
CA ILE A 170 -2.37 -3.62 2.22
C ILE A 170 -1.13 -3.83 3.09
N ILE A 171 0.03 -3.89 2.44
CA ILE A 171 1.30 -4.31 3.03
C ILE A 171 2.45 -3.38 2.67
N GLY A 172 3.56 -3.57 3.35
CA GLY A 172 4.84 -2.92 3.11
C GLY A 172 5.52 -2.52 4.42
N THR A 173 6.72 -3.02 4.65
CA THR A 173 7.50 -2.75 5.86
C THR A 173 8.30 -1.47 5.76
N SER A 174 8.84 -1.15 4.58
CA SER A 174 9.59 0.09 4.30
C SER A 174 8.77 1.14 3.53
N GLY A 175 7.66 0.74 2.91
CA GLY A 175 6.89 1.56 1.98
C GLY A 175 7.45 1.56 0.55
N ILE A 176 8.63 1.04 0.35
CA ILE A 176 9.33 1.00 -0.95
C ILE A 176 9.39 -0.43 -1.48
N VAL A 177 9.01 -0.60 -2.74
CA VAL A 177 9.26 -1.82 -3.51
C VAL A 177 10.60 -1.67 -4.22
N ARG A 178 11.54 -2.55 -3.88
CA ARG A 178 12.84 -2.62 -4.56
C ARG A 178 12.82 -3.81 -5.51
N PRO A 179 13.02 -3.59 -6.82
CA PRO A 179 13.13 -4.68 -7.77
C PRO A 179 14.38 -5.51 -7.45
N PHE A 180 14.43 -6.75 -7.92
CA PHE A 180 15.56 -7.65 -7.71
C PHE A 180 16.87 -6.92 -7.96
N SER A 181 17.68 -6.76 -6.90
CA SER A 181 19.01 -6.21 -7.04
C SER A 181 19.83 -7.19 -7.90
N SER A 182 20.73 -6.68 -8.74
CA SER A 182 21.68 -7.51 -9.48
C SER A 182 22.46 -8.45 -8.55
N GLU A 183 22.69 -8.05 -7.30
CA GLU A 183 23.32 -8.85 -6.25
C GLU A 183 22.46 -10.06 -5.86
N ALA A 184 21.16 -9.88 -5.64
CA ALA A 184 20.24 -10.98 -5.33
C ALA A 184 20.12 -11.97 -6.51
N PHE A 185 20.15 -11.48 -7.74
CA PHE A 185 20.13 -12.31 -8.94
C PHE A 185 21.43 -13.12 -9.09
N VAL A 186 22.58 -12.50 -8.87
CA VAL A 186 23.89 -13.17 -8.88
C VAL A 186 23.97 -14.20 -7.76
N GLU A 187 23.44 -13.91 -6.57
CA GLU A 187 23.39 -14.83 -5.44
C GLU A 187 22.49 -16.05 -5.74
N ALA A 188 21.33 -15.82 -6.36
CA ALA A 188 20.43 -16.90 -6.78
C ALA A 188 21.09 -17.83 -7.82
N ILE A 189 21.78 -17.26 -8.81
CA ILE A 189 22.53 -18.04 -9.81
C ILE A 189 23.68 -18.80 -9.15
N ARG A 190 24.41 -18.20 -8.22
CA ARG A 190 25.47 -18.88 -7.46
C ARG A 190 24.93 -20.10 -6.72
N ARG A 191 23.82 -19.97 -6.02
CA ARG A 191 23.18 -21.10 -5.30
C ARG A 191 22.75 -22.22 -6.23
N GLU A 192 22.16 -21.90 -7.39
CA GLU A 192 21.79 -22.92 -8.37
C GLU A 192 23.00 -23.64 -8.97
N VAL A 193 24.08 -22.91 -9.24
CA VAL A 193 25.33 -23.49 -9.74
C VAL A 193 26.02 -24.37 -8.69
N GLU A 194 25.96 -23.99 -7.40
CA GLU A 194 26.52 -24.81 -6.30
C GLU A 194 25.71 -26.11 -6.10
N ILE A 195 24.36 -26.02 -6.16
CA ILE A 195 23.47 -27.19 -6.07
C ILE A 195 23.65 -28.13 -7.27
N GLY A 196 23.84 -27.58 -8.46
CA GLY A 196 24.08 -28.39 -9.70
C GLY A 196 25.43 -29.04 -9.77
N ARG A 197 26.38 -28.73 -8.88
CA ARG A 197 27.72 -29.34 -8.80
C ARG A 197 27.85 -30.37 -7.67
N ALA A 198 26.85 -30.52 -6.84
CA ALA A 198 26.77 -31.55 -5.80
C ALA A 198 26.00 -32.78 -6.29
#